data_33f3c3c9b16f4f8a2e9ddf772603b6f1
#
_entry.id   33f3c3c9b16f4f8a2e9ddf772603b6f1
#
_cell.length_a   1.000
_cell.length_b   1.000
_cell.length_c   1.000
_cell.angle_alpha   90.00
_cell.angle_beta   90.00
_cell.angle_gamma   90.00
#
_symmetry.space_group_name_H-M   'P 1'
#
loop_
_entity.id
_entity.type
_entity.pdbx_description
1 polymer ?
#
loop_
_entity_poly.entity_id
_entity_poly.type
_entity_poly.pdbx_seq_one_letter_code
_entity_poly.pdbx_strand_id
1 'polypeptide(L)'
;PPCPRSVKIELTARCNFNCSFCAPGYKLRDKRDMDWGFYRRLLKELKHQGVEEIGVFYLGESFLLPWLPEAIKAAKDEGFDYVFLTTNGSLCTPEKVDACMVAGLDSLKFSLNYADEEQFASVAQVKRGLFGDMVRNVKAARRIRDQGGYDCGLYGSYIRYDGQQGERMR
;
A
#
# COMPACT_ATOMS: atom_id res chain seq x y z
N PRO A 1 9.21 10.60 25.87
CA PRO A 1 9.83 9.68 24.93
C PRO A 1 10.21 10.42 23.67
N PRO A 2 11.28 10.03 22.97
CA PRO A 2 11.63 10.66 21.72
C PRO A 2 10.52 10.47 20.68
N CYS A 3 10.38 11.45 19.77
CA CYS A 3 9.44 11.36 18.66
C CYS A 3 9.80 10.16 17.75
N PRO A 4 8.84 9.36 17.27
CA PRO A 4 9.13 8.32 16.29
C PRO A 4 9.57 8.96 14.96
N ARG A 5 10.58 8.40 14.32
CA ARG A 5 11.02 8.84 13.01
C ARG A 5 9.96 8.63 11.93
N SER A 6 9.24 7.50 12.01
CA SER A 6 8.29 7.05 11.00
C SER A 6 6.93 6.72 11.62
N VAL A 7 5.85 7.17 10.98
CA VAL A 7 4.47 6.91 11.39
C VAL A 7 3.67 6.33 10.23
N LYS A 8 2.88 5.28 10.50
CA LYS A 8 1.90 4.74 9.55
C LYS A 8 0.52 5.29 9.88
N ILE A 9 -0.14 5.83 8.86
CA ILE A 9 -1.49 6.37 8.96
C ILE A 9 -2.42 5.51 8.12
N GLU A 10 -3.41 4.90 8.75
CA GLU A 10 -4.40 4.13 8.03
C GLU A 10 -5.47 5.05 7.45
N LEU A 11 -5.42 5.27 6.13
CA LEU A 11 -6.37 6.12 5.43
C LEU A 11 -7.74 5.47 5.26
N THR A 12 -7.80 4.13 5.21
CA THR A 12 -9.05 3.37 5.14
C THR A 12 -8.93 2.07 5.91
N ALA A 13 -9.99 1.71 6.62
CA ALA A 13 -10.12 0.39 7.25
C ALA A 13 -10.75 -0.66 6.31
N ARG A 14 -11.08 -0.28 5.06
CA ARG A 14 -11.62 -1.17 4.03
C ARG A 14 -10.50 -1.88 3.29
N CYS A 15 -10.72 -3.14 2.95
CA CYS A 15 -9.88 -3.91 2.07
C CYS A 15 -10.75 -4.73 1.12
N ASN A 16 -10.32 -4.89 -0.11
CA ASN A 16 -10.99 -5.74 -1.10
C ASN A 16 -10.55 -7.22 -1.02
N PHE A 17 -9.58 -7.55 -0.14
CA PHE A 17 -9.21 -8.92 0.21
C PHE A 17 -9.72 -9.29 1.61
N ASN A 18 -9.80 -10.60 1.88
CA ASN A 18 -10.21 -11.15 3.18
C ASN A 18 -9.17 -12.16 3.68
N CYS A 19 -7.89 -11.79 3.61
CA CYS A 19 -6.78 -12.70 3.89
C CYS A 19 -6.89 -13.37 5.25
N SER A 20 -6.69 -14.69 5.28
CA SER A 20 -6.84 -15.54 6.48
C SER A 20 -5.88 -15.16 7.64
N PHE A 21 -4.76 -14.52 7.33
CA PHE A 21 -3.76 -14.06 8.31
C PHE A 21 -3.98 -12.61 8.79
N CYS A 22 -4.96 -11.90 8.23
CA CYS A 22 -5.11 -10.46 8.45
C CYS A 22 -6.23 -10.15 9.45
N ALA A 23 -5.94 -9.33 10.45
CA ALA A 23 -6.89 -8.94 11.49
C ALA A 23 -8.23 -8.34 11.00
N PRO A 24 -8.31 -7.53 9.90
CA PRO A 24 -9.58 -7.06 9.36
C PRO A 24 -10.57 -8.15 8.96
N GLY A 25 -10.10 -9.35 8.61
CA GLY A 25 -10.95 -10.51 8.32
C GLY A 25 -11.84 -10.91 9.50
N TYR A 26 -11.43 -10.58 10.72
CA TYR A 26 -12.20 -10.88 11.94
C TYR A 26 -13.19 -9.78 12.33
N LYS A 27 -13.40 -8.76 11.49
CA LYS A 27 -14.37 -7.66 11.72
C LYS A 27 -14.20 -6.92 13.06
N LEU A 28 -12.96 -6.76 13.50
CA LEU A 28 -12.65 -6.17 14.81
C LEU A 28 -12.97 -4.67 14.91
N ARG A 29 -13.33 -4.00 13.81
CA ARG A 29 -13.60 -2.56 13.77
C ARG A 29 -14.46 -2.17 12.56
N ASP A 30 -15.03 -0.97 12.62
CA ASP A 30 -15.81 -0.39 11.52
C ASP A 30 -14.95 -0.16 10.28
N LYS A 31 -15.51 -0.46 9.12
CA LYS A 31 -14.89 -0.21 7.81
C LYS A 31 -15.15 1.23 7.38
N ARG A 32 -14.32 2.16 7.85
CA ARG A 32 -14.41 3.60 7.56
C ARG A 32 -13.19 4.11 6.84
N ASP A 33 -13.37 5.20 6.11
CA ASP A 33 -12.29 5.99 5.56
C ASP A 33 -11.97 7.13 6.55
N MET A 34 -10.72 7.54 6.58
CA MET A 34 -10.28 8.68 7.36
C MET A 34 -10.89 9.98 6.83
N ASP A 35 -11.32 10.85 7.72
CA ASP A 35 -11.73 12.20 7.35
C ASP A 35 -10.56 13.00 6.80
N TRP A 36 -10.76 13.63 5.65
CA TRP A 36 -9.71 14.39 4.96
C TRP A 36 -9.18 15.57 5.81
N GLY A 37 -10.06 16.29 6.47
CA GLY A 37 -9.67 17.42 7.32
C GLY A 37 -8.87 16.95 8.54
N PHE A 38 -9.25 15.82 9.14
CA PHE A 38 -8.49 15.21 10.23
C PHE A 38 -7.11 14.76 9.73
N TYR A 39 -7.01 14.09 8.58
CA TYR A 39 -5.72 13.68 8.00
C TYR A 39 -4.76 14.86 7.83
N ARG A 40 -5.23 15.96 7.26
CA ARG A 40 -4.40 17.17 7.08
C ARG A 40 -3.95 17.80 8.37
N ARG A 41 -4.79 17.85 9.40
CA ARG A 41 -4.38 18.33 10.73
C ARG A 41 -3.34 17.41 11.36
N LEU A 42 -3.55 16.09 11.25
CA LEU A 42 -2.63 15.09 11.78
C LEU A 42 -1.24 15.22 11.14
N LEU A 43 -1.15 15.41 9.82
CA LEU A 43 0.15 15.62 9.14
C LEU A 43 0.91 16.81 9.73
N LYS A 44 0.24 17.96 9.95
CA LYS A 44 0.86 19.15 10.53
C LYS A 44 1.38 18.89 11.94
N GLU A 45 0.59 18.23 12.77
CA GLU A 45 1.00 17.89 14.12
C GLU A 45 2.19 16.94 14.14
N LEU A 46 2.18 15.90 13.32
CA LEU A 46 3.27 14.93 13.21
C LEU A 46 4.57 15.61 12.72
N LYS A 47 4.48 16.48 11.71
CA LYS A 47 5.65 17.21 11.22
C LYS A 47 6.20 18.17 12.30
N HIS A 48 5.33 18.88 13.00
CA HIS A 48 5.73 19.74 14.13
C HIS A 48 6.45 18.97 15.24
N GLN A 49 6.06 17.72 15.49
CA GLN A 49 6.70 16.84 16.47
C GLN A 49 8.02 16.22 15.98
N GLY A 50 8.43 16.44 14.74
CA GLY A 50 9.70 15.96 14.18
C GLY A 50 9.61 14.59 13.49
N VAL A 51 8.42 14.11 13.13
CA VAL A 51 8.28 12.92 12.29
C VAL A 51 8.84 13.22 10.89
N GLU A 52 9.66 12.32 10.37
CA GLU A 52 10.33 12.46 9.05
C GLU A 52 9.60 11.66 7.95
N GLU A 53 9.01 10.52 8.29
CA GLU A 53 8.50 9.56 7.32
C GLU A 53 7.02 9.23 7.58
N ILE A 54 6.22 9.16 6.50
CA ILE A 54 4.79 8.80 6.57
C ILE A 54 4.48 7.59 5.70
N GLY A 55 3.94 6.53 6.32
CA GLY A 55 3.30 5.44 5.61
C GLY A 55 1.80 5.67 5.48
N VAL A 56 1.30 5.76 4.24
CA VAL A 56 -0.12 6.01 3.95
C VAL A 56 -0.90 4.70 3.80
N PHE A 57 -0.68 3.78 4.72
CA PHE A 57 -1.32 2.45 4.76
C PHE A 57 -1.23 1.84 6.16
N TYR A 58 -2.06 0.84 6.44
CA TYR A 58 -1.89 -0.08 7.57
C TYR A 58 -2.53 -1.43 7.28
N LEU A 59 -3.75 -1.71 7.75
CA LEU A 59 -4.45 -2.98 7.54
C LEU A 59 -5.43 -2.94 6.35
N GLY A 60 -5.89 -1.76 5.93
CA GLY A 60 -6.75 -1.58 4.77
C GLY A 60 -5.97 -1.53 3.45
N GLU A 61 -6.71 -1.47 2.32
CA GLU A 61 -6.15 -1.29 0.98
C GLU A 61 -6.33 0.16 0.52
N SER A 62 -5.24 0.93 0.52
CA SER A 62 -5.28 2.38 0.25
C SER A 62 -5.69 2.71 -1.18
N PHE A 63 -5.46 1.83 -2.17
CA PHE A 63 -5.91 2.03 -3.56
C PHE A 63 -7.45 1.96 -3.75
N LEU A 64 -8.20 1.67 -2.69
CA LEU A 64 -9.66 1.88 -2.66
C LEU A 64 -10.05 3.36 -2.60
N LEU A 65 -9.15 4.22 -2.13
CA LEU A 65 -9.42 5.65 -1.99
C LEU A 65 -9.13 6.40 -3.28
N PRO A 66 -10.11 7.15 -3.82
CA PRO A 66 -9.88 7.96 -5.01
C PRO A 66 -8.92 9.12 -4.77
N TRP A 67 -8.80 9.59 -3.51
CA TRP A 67 -7.94 10.71 -3.10
C TRP A 67 -6.57 10.26 -2.54
N LEU A 68 -6.14 9.02 -2.84
CA LEU A 68 -4.82 8.53 -2.40
C LEU A 68 -3.64 9.37 -2.95
N PRO A 69 -3.62 9.78 -4.23
CA PRO A 69 -2.55 10.66 -4.74
C PRO A 69 -2.52 12.01 -4.01
N GLU A 70 -3.69 12.58 -3.73
CA GLU A 70 -3.80 13.83 -2.97
C GLU A 70 -3.29 13.68 -1.53
N ALA A 71 -3.50 12.51 -0.91
CA ALA A 71 -2.95 12.22 0.42
C ALA A 71 -1.43 12.16 0.41
N ILE A 72 -0.84 11.52 -0.59
CA ILE A 72 0.60 11.46 -0.79
C ILE A 72 1.15 12.88 -1.00
N LYS A 73 0.53 13.63 -1.92
CA LYS A 73 0.93 15.01 -2.19
C LYS A 73 0.85 15.89 -0.94
N ALA A 74 -0.23 15.79 -0.16
CA ALA A 74 -0.38 16.56 1.07
C ALA A 74 0.74 16.27 2.09
N ALA A 75 1.20 15.01 2.20
CA ALA A 75 2.34 14.66 3.04
C ALA A 75 3.64 15.27 2.49
N LYS A 76 3.89 15.21 1.19
CA LYS A 76 5.07 15.85 0.58
C LYS A 76 5.03 17.37 0.72
N ASP A 77 3.89 18.01 0.52
CA ASP A 77 3.71 19.46 0.67
C ASP A 77 3.92 19.92 2.12
N GLU A 78 3.63 19.09 3.13
CA GLU A 78 3.89 19.35 4.54
C GLU A 78 5.39 19.16 4.90
N GLY A 79 6.21 18.67 3.97
CA GLY A 79 7.65 18.54 4.09
C GLY A 79 8.15 17.21 4.68
N PHE A 80 7.37 16.12 4.59
CA PHE A 80 7.88 14.80 4.97
C PHE A 80 8.92 14.33 3.96
N ASP A 81 10.05 13.83 4.47
CA ASP A 81 11.19 13.41 3.65
C ASP A 81 10.87 12.15 2.85
N TYR A 82 10.07 11.24 3.44
CA TYR A 82 9.78 9.94 2.85
C TYR A 82 8.32 9.55 3.04
N VAL A 83 7.60 9.37 1.92
CA VAL A 83 6.20 8.89 1.88
C VAL A 83 6.16 7.52 1.23
N PHE A 84 5.63 6.53 1.96
CA PHE A 84 5.65 5.14 1.51
C PHE A 84 4.31 4.45 1.64
N LEU A 85 4.09 3.43 0.79
CA LEU A 85 2.83 2.72 0.65
C LEU A 85 3.06 1.21 0.54
N THR A 86 2.18 0.43 1.15
CA THR A 86 2.09 -1.01 0.93
C THR A 86 0.71 -1.35 0.39
N THR A 87 0.64 -2.20 -0.63
CA THR A 87 -0.60 -2.62 -1.30
C THR A 87 -0.64 -4.13 -1.53
N ASN A 88 -1.84 -4.67 -1.67
CA ASN A 88 -2.05 -6.04 -2.16
C ASN A 88 -1.86 -6.17 -3.70
N GLY A 89 -1.71 -5.06 -4.41
CA GLY A 89 -1.42 -5.02 -5.84
C GLY A 89 -2.61 -5.16 -6.78
N SER A 90 -3.79 -5.54 -6.30
CA SER A 90 -4.94 -5.84 -7.16
C SER A 90 -5.60 -4.61 -7.79
N LEU A 91 -5.55 -3.46 -7.09
CA LEU A 91 -6.20 -2.22 -7.49
C LEU A 91 -5.23 -1.13 -7.96
N CYS A 92 -3.94 -1.39 -7.97
CA CYS A 92 -2.90 -0.45 -8.39
C CYS A 92 -2.76 -0.46 -9.92
N THR A 93 -3.81 -0.01 -10.63
CA THR A 93 -3.77 0.14 -12.09
C THR A 93 -2.64 1.08 -12.51
N PRO A 94 -2.18 1.01 -13.78
CA PRO A 94 -1.15 1.91 -14.31
C PRO A 94 -1.40 3.38 -13.98
N GLU A 95 -2.62 3.85 -14.20
CA GLU A 95 -3.01 5.25 -14.01
C GLU A 95 -2.93 5.66 -12.53
N LYS A 96 -3.35 4.79 -11.63
CA LYS A 96 -3.30 5.04 -10.19
C LYS A 96 -1.87 5.04 -9.64
N VAL A 97 -1.04 4.14 -10.15
CA VAL A 97 0.39 4.09 -9.76
C VAL A 97 1.11 5.34 -10.27
N ASP A 98 0.89 5.72 -11.52
CA ASP A 98 1.45 6.94 -12.10
C ASP A 98 1.06 8.18 -11.28
N ALA A 99 -0.22 8.35 -10.98
CA ALA A 99 -0.72 9.45 -10.16
C ALA A 99 -0.07 9.50 -8.77
N CYS A 100 0.16 8.35 -8.13
CA CYS A 100 0.85 8.29 -6.83
C CYS A 100 2.33 8.67 -6.96
N MET A 101 3.02 8.24 -8.02
CA MET A 101 4.42 8.60 -8.27
C MET A 101 4.58 10.08 -8.61
N VAL A 102 3.69 10.64 -9.45
CA VAL A 102 3.61 12.09 -9.72
C VAL A 102 3.38 12.89 -8.44
N ALA A 103 2.58 12.37 -7.50
CA ALA A 103 2.32 12.99 -6.20
C ALA A 103 3.52 12.96 -5.24
N GLY A 104 4.61 12.26 -5.59
CA GLY A 104 5.83 12.20 -4.81
C GLY A 104 5.94 10.96 -3.90
N LEU A 105 5.33 9.83 -4.29
CA LEU A 105 5.51 8.58 -3.56
C LEU A 105 6.95 8.10 -3.67
N ASP A 106 7.65 7.97 -2.53
CA ASP A 106 9.06 7.56 -2.49
C ASP A 106 9.22 6.02 -2.50
N SER A 107 8.20 5.28 -2.08
CA SER A 107 8.27 3.81 -2.06
C SER A 107 6.92 3.14 -2.17
N LEU A 108 6.81 2.16 -3.05
CA LEU A 108 5.66 1.27 -3.21
C LEU A 108 6.08 -0.17 -2.95
N LYS A 109 5.50 -0.78 -1.91
CA LYS A 109 5.72 -2.18 -1.57
C LYS A 109 4.50 -3.02 -1.91
N PHE A 110 4.71 -4.15 -2.58
CA PHE A 110 3.69 -5.14 -2.90
C PHE A 110 3.73 -6.30 -1.90
N SER A 111 2.60 -6.65 -1.33
CA SER A 111 2.41 -7.83 -0.49
C SER A 111 2.14 -9.06 -1.37
N LEU A 112 3.20 -9.67 -1.89
CA LEU A 112 3.14 -10.82 -2.81
C LEU A 112 3.11 -12.14 -2.00
N ASN A 113 2.07 -12.33 -1.20
CA ASN A 113 1.99 -13.42 -0.22
C ASN A 113 1.57 -14.77 -0.83
N TYR A 114 1.67 -14.96 -2.14
CA TYR A 114 1.13 -16.10 -2.87
C TYR A 114 2.07 -16.54 -3.98
N ALA A 115 2.29 -17.85 -4.13
CA ALA A 115 3.13 -18.39 -5.19
C ALA A 115 2.36 -18.61 -6.50
N ASP A 116 1.07 -18.89 -6.39
CA ASP A 116 0.20 -19.27 -7.51
C ASP A 116 -1.26 -18.87 -7.24
N GLU A 117 -2.13 -19.07 -8.25
CA GLU A 117 -3.55 -18.73 -8.17
C GLU A 117 -4.30 -19.54 -7.11
N GLU A 118 -3.89 -20.76 -6.85
CA GLU A 118 -4.55 -21.64 -5.87
C GLU A 118 -4.25 -21.15 -4.46
N GLN A 119 -2.98 -20.91 -4.14
CA GLN A 119 -2.58 -20.35 -2.86
C GLN A 119 -3.18 -18.94 -2.67
N PHE A 120 -3.20 -18.12 -3.73
CA PHE A 120 -3.85 -16.81 -3.72
C PHE A 120 -5.33 -16.91 -3.32
N ALA A 121 -6.11 -17.76 -4.00
CA ALA A 121 -7.54 -17.90 -3.71
C ALA A 121 -7.81 -18.42 -2.29
N SER A 122 -7.00 -19.37 -1.82
CA SER A 122 -7.09 -19.95 -0.48
C SER A 122 -6.75 -18.94 0.62
N VAL A 123 -5.67 -18.19 0.46
CA VAL A 123 -5.13 -17.30 1.49
C VAL A 123 -5.82 -15.93 1.47
N ALA A 124 -5.98 -15.30 0.29
CA ALA A 124 -6.63 -14.01 0.15
C ALA A 124 -8.16 -14.09 0.23
N GLN A 125 -8.74 -15.28 0.08
CA GLN A 125 -10.20 -15.56 0.12
C GLN A 125 -10.96 -14.69 -0.89
N VAL A 126 -10.45 -14.61 -2.13
CA VAL A 126 -11.03 -13.88 -3.25
C VAL A 126 -10.98 -14.72 -4.54
N LYS A 127 -11.59 -14.20 -5.61
CA LYS A 127 -11.61 -14.89 -6.91
C LYS A 127 -10.22 -15.10 -7.48
N ARG A 128 -9.89 -16.30 -7.97
CA ARG A 128 -8.60 -16.68 -8.57
C ARG A 128 -8.13 -15.71 -9.66
N GLY A 129 -9.02 -15.25 -10.53
CA GLY A 129 -8.68 -14.37 -11.64
C GLY A 129 -8.00 -13.04 -11.24
N LEU A 130 -8.19 -12.58 -9.99
CA LEU A 130 -7.50 -11.39 -9.48
C LEU A 130 -5.99 -11.60 -9.31
N PHE A 131 -5.49 -12.83 -9.27
CA PHE A 131 -4.06 -13.11 -9.23
C PHE A 131 -3.35 -12.59 -10.48
N GLY A 132 -3.93 -12.88 -11.66
CA GLY A 132 -3.39 -12.39 -12.93
C GLY A 132 -3.40 -10.86 -13.03
N ASP A 133 -4.45 -10.20 -12.51
CA ASP A 133 -4.53 -8.74 -12.44
C ASP A 133 -3.43 -8.17 -11.55
N MET A 134 -3.25 -8.74 -10.37
CA MET A 134 -2.18 -8.36 -9.44
C MET A 134 -0.79 -8.46 -10.09
N VAL A 135 -0.48 -9.59 -10.74
CA VAL A 135 0.80 -9.80 -11.42
C VAL A 135 1.02 -8.79 -12.55
N ARG A 136 -0.03 -8.50 -13.35
CA ARG A 136 0.03 -7.48 -14.41
C ARG A 136 0.32 -6.08 -13.84
N ASN A 137 -0.36 -5.72 -12.76
CA ASN A 137 -0.20 -4.42 -12.10
C ASN A 137 1.22 -4.24 -11.53
N VAL A 138 1.77 -5.27 -10.87
CA VAL A 138 3.15 -5.25 -10.35
C VAL A 138 4.16 -5.03 -11.49
N LYS A 139 4.01 -5.76 -12.60
CA LYS A 139 4.87 -5.59 -13.79
C LYS A 139 4.71 -4.20 -14.43
N ALA A 140 3.48 -3.67 -14.45
CA ALA A 140 3.19 -2.34 -14.97
C ALA A 140 3.81 -1.25 -14.11
N ALA A 141 3.76 -1.36 -12.79
CA ALA A 141 4.35 -0.38 -11.87
C ALA A 141 5.84 -0.13 -12.14
N ARG A 142 6.60 -1.20 -12.42
CA ARG A 142 8.02 -1.05 -12.80
C ARG A 142 8.17 -0.26 -14.10
N ARG A 143 7.39 -0.58 -15.13
CA ARG A 143 7.47 0.13 -16.42
C ARG A 143 7.12 1.60 -16.28
N ILE A 144 6.08 1.92 -15.50
CA ILE A 144 5.66 3.29 -15.23
C ILE A 144 6.78 4.07 -14.55
N ARG A 145 7.35 3.53 -13.47
CA ARG A 145 8.47 4.15 -12.77
C ARG A 145 9.63 4.45 -13.73
N ASP A 146 10.04 3.43 -14.49
CA ASP A 146 11.21 3.53 -15.38
C ASP A 146 10.95 4.52 -16.55
N GLN A 147 9.76 4.51 -17.14
CA GLN A 147 9.37 5.40 -18.24
C GLN A 147 9.13 6.84 -17.78
N GLY A 148 8.55 7.01 -16.59
CA GLY A 148 8.30 8.33 -16.00
C GLY A 148 9.55 8.94 -15.33
N GLY A 149 10.63 8.18 -15.19
CA GLY A 149 11.85 8.63 -14.49
C GLY A 149 11.61 8.91 -13.01
N TYR A 150 10.63 8.23 -12.38
CA TYR A 150 10.28 8.47 -10.98
C TYR A 150 11.31 7.85 -10.03
N ASP A 151 11.73 8.63 -9.04
CA ASP A 151 12.56 8.16 -7.92
C ASP A 151 11.68 7.49 -6.85
N CYS A 152 11.07 6.35 -7.23
CA CYS A 152 10.21 5.57 -6.36
C CYS A 152 10.73 4.13 -6.21
N GLY A 153 11.11 3.76 -5.00
CA GLY A 153 11.52 2.39 -4.70
C GLY A 153 10.37 1.39 -4.87
N LEU A 154 10.60 0.28 -5.60
CA LEU A 154 9.62 -0.80 -5.72
C LEU A 154 10.10 -2.04 -4.99
N TYR A 155 9.28 -2.55 -4.08
CA TYR A 155 9.62 -3.68 -3.21
C TYR A 155 8.53 -4.74 -3.23
N GLY A 156 8.96 -6.00 -3.08
CA GLY A 156 8.07 -7.13 -2.80
C GLY A 156 8.33 -7.70 -1.41
N SER A 157 7.27 -8.06 -0.70
CA SER A 157 7.37 -8.85 0.53
C SER A 157 6.41 -10.02 0.45
N TYR A 158 6.76 -11.14 1.11
CA TYR A 158 5.89 -12.30 1.17
C TYR A 158 5.96 -12.99 2.53
N ILE A 159 4.86 -13.65 2.89
CA ILE A 159 4.81 -14.56 4.03
C ILE A 159 5.19 -15.94 3.53
N ARG A 160 6.12 -16.59 4.19
CA ARG A 160 6.52 -17.95 3.86
C ARG A 160 5.64 -18.93 4.61
N TYR A 161 4.79 -19.65 3.87
CA TYR A 161 3.90 -20.67 4.44
C TYR A 161 4.52 -22.08 4.44
N ASP A 162 5.40 -22.37 3.44
CA ASP A 162 6.05 -23.67 3.29
C ASP A 162 7.47 -23.55 2.68
N GLY A 163 8.23 -24.65 2.72
CA GLY A 163 9.60 -24.69 2.23
C GLY A 163 9.75 -24.53 0.72
N GLN A 164 8.74 -24.88 -0.06
CA GLN A 164 8.77 -24.88 -1.54
C GLN A 164 8.20 -23.61 -2.16
N GLN A 165 7.56 -22.75 -1.37
CA GLN A 165 6.92 -21.54 -1.88
C GLN A 165 7.88 -20.65 -2.68
N GLY A 166 9.11 -20.48 -2.23
CA GLY A 166 10.11 -19.67 -2.93
C GLY A 166 10.48 -20.19 -4.32
N GLU A 167 10.42 -21.49 -4.55
CA GLU A 167 10.65 -22.10 -5.86
C GLU A 167 9.47 -21.86 -6.80
N ARG A 168 8.24 -21.96 -6.28
CA ARG A 168 7.01 -21.68 -7.05
C ARG A 168 6.85 -20.19 -7.42
N MET A 169 7.50 -19.28 -6.70
CA MET A 169 7.47 -17.83 -6.96
C MET A 169 8.49 -17.36 -7.99
N ARG A 170 9.41 -18.20 -8.45
CA ARG A 170 10.43 -17.89 -9.47
C ARG A 170 9.87 -18.01 -10.87
#